data_6775fdef29fb331a413aba477f9f1d39
#
_entry.id   6775fdef29fb331a413aba477f9f1d39
#
_cell.length_a   1.000
_cell.length_b   1.000
_cell.length_c   1.000
_cell.angle_alpha   90.00
_cell.angle_beta   90.00
_cell.angle_gamma   90.00
#
_symmetry.space_group_name_H-M   'P 1'
#
loop_
_entity.id
_entity.type
_entity.pdbx_description
1 polymer ?
#
loop_
_entity_poly.entity_id
_entity_poly.type
_entity_poly.pdbx_seq_one_letter_code
_entity_poly.pdbx_strand_id
1 'polypeptide(L)'
;MKIIYLVVALLCTIQVNAQSNYEKDPESCTSIMVGKKATTDGSVITSHTCDSWYRTWVDMVPAQKYDKDTTMAIYDGRMHTEFVADQTKVTVKGEIPQVRQTYAFMDTSYPCMNEKQLGIGETTITGKRELQNPNGMFMIEELQRVVLQRCTTAREAILLMGELIKKYGYADSGECLTIADPKEVWHFEVFGEGKDKIGGVWAAVRIPDDHVGVSANIPRISTLNLKDKDHYMASDNVFEVAKRLKLWDGKEPFKFWKAYGGKKAFSVREFFILDKLAPSLKIDYEAEEIPFSVKPEKQVAVTDVMALLRQTYEGTKWDITQNLKVAVKERGSEKVDTIISPKANPWMRPDEIKMLQGLNPKAVTQVRNIAVPQCAYSTVIQLRDWLPDAVGGVVWFSLDNPGQSPRVPVFCGVTDFPAPFKICGNHRYREDAALWHYRTANKLAAVKWGTFRKTMEKNIMHFEEKGQRELPFVEAQYKQILAEKGEEAARAYLTGYTHDFFGATILRWDEMASQYWIESRFGL
;
A
#
# COMPACT_ATOMS: atom_id res chain seq x y z
N MET A 1 63.05 2.30 -21.46
CA MET A 1 62.03 1.26 -21.64
C MET A 1 61.37 0.81 -20.31
N LYS A 2 61.35 1.65 -19.25
CA LYS A 2 60.71 1.35 -17.95
C LYS A 2 59.65 2.36 -17.51
N ILE A 3 59.40 3.40 -18.32
CA ILE A 3 58.43 4.49 -17.97
C ILE A 3 57.06 4.26 -18.63
N ILE A 4 56.97 3.46 -19.70
CA ILE A 4 55.73 3.22 -20.44
C ILE A 4 54.80 2.22 -19.70
N TYR A 5 55.33 1.35 -18.83
CA TYR A 5 54.49 0.37 -18.10
C TYR A 5 53.78 0.95 -16.86
N LEU A 6 54.26 2.14 -16.37
CA LEU A 6 53.63 2.75 -15.19
C LEU A 6 52.35 3.58 -15.53
N VAL A 7 52.28 4.05 -16.77
CA VAL A 7 51.12 4.85 -17.23
C VAL A 7 49.95 3.96 -17.64
N VAL A 8 50.19 2.74 -18.15
CA VAL A 8 49.14 1.78 -18.48
C VAL A 8 48.52 1.11 -17.27
N ALA A 9 49.29 0.94 -16.17
CA ALA A 9 48.78 0.40 -14.91
C ALA A 9 47.91 1.40 -14.12
N LEU A 10 48.08 2.72 -14.33
CA LEU A 10 47.29 3.76 -13.67
C LEU A 10 45.96 4.07 -14.38
N LEU A 11 45.79 3.62 -15.65
CA LEU A 11 44.58 3.79 -16.42
C LEU A 11 43.58 2.61 -16.28
N CYS A 12 44.01 1.50 -15.67
CA CYS A 12 43.14 0.33 -15.44
C CYS A 12 42.49 0.27 -14.06
N THR A 13 42.70 1.27 -13.19
CA THR A 13 42.12 1.28 -11.83
C THR A 13 41.08 2.37 -11.58
N ILE A 14 40.64 3.06 -12.63
CA ILE A 14 39.39 3.82 -12.58
C ILE A 14 38.29 2.95 -13.25
N GLN A 15 38.06 1.76 -12.74
CA GLN A 15 36.71 1.26 -12.69
C GLN A 15 35.97 2.15 -11.69
N VAL A 16 35.41 3.21 -12.21
CA VAL A 16 34.32 3.91 -11.56
C VAL A 16 33.28 2.83 -11.27
N ASN A 17 33.23 2.35 -10.06
CA ASN A 17 32.02 1.80 -9.47
C ASN A 17 30.98 2.93 -9.49
N ALA A 18 30.41 3.16 -10.66
CA ALA A 18 29.11 3.75 -10.81
C ALA A 18 28.05 2.68 -10.41
N GLN A 19 28.25 2.03 -9.25
CA GLN A 19 27.11 1.65 -8.44
C GLN A 19 26.48 2.98 -8.07
N SER A 20 25.43 3.32 -8.82
CA SER A 20 24.49 4.32 -8.38
C SER A 20 24.14 3.99 -6.94
N ASN A 21 24.64 4.79 -6.00
CA ASN A 21 24.03 4.96 -4.70
C ASN A 21 22.67 5.66 -4.95
N TYR A 22 21.75 4.96 -5.62
CA TYR A 22 20.36 5.15 -5.35
C TYR A 22 20.24 4.65 -3.91
N GLU A 23 20.24 5.58 -2.95
CA GLU A 23 19.66 5.32 -1.65
C GLU A 23 18.37 4.58 -1.96
N LYS A 24 18.23 3.33 -1.50
CA LYS A 24 16.98 2.59 -1.60
C LYS A 24 15.95 3.53 -1.04
N ASP A 25 14.99 3.95 -1.87
CA ASP A 25 13.87 4.75 -1.36
C ASP A 25 13.32 4.00 -0.16
N PRO A 26 13.24 4.63 1.01
CA PRO A 26 12.79 3.93 2.20
C PRO A 26 11.42 3.33 1.91
N GLU A 27 11.26 2.06 2.22
CA GLU A 27 9.99 1.37 2.15
C GLU A 27 8.95 2.21 2.87
N SER A 28 7.89 2.56 2.15
CA SER A 28 6.90 3.47 2.68
C SER A 28 5.53 3.18 2.07
N CYS A 29 4.51 3.12 2.91
CA CYS A 29 3.16 2.71 2.54
C CYS A 29 2.15 3.64 3.23
N THR A 30 0.91 3.66 2.77
CA THR A 30 -0.18 4.37 3.44
C THR A 30 -1.43 3.49 3.41
N SER A 31 -2.05 3.28 4.57
CA SER A 31 -3.32 2.56 4.73
C SER A 31 -4.35 3.45 5.40
N ILE A 32 -5.59 3.41 4.90
CA ILE A 32 -6.76 4.09 5.46
C ILE A 32 -7.79 3.01 5.83
N MET A 33 -8.32 3.08 7.04
CA MET A 33 -9.33 2.19 7.59
C MET A 33 -10.62 2.96 7.82
N VAL A 34 -11.77 2.42 7.39
CA VAL A 34 -13.06 3.06 7.60
C VAL A 34 -14.05 2.06 8.19
N GLY A 35 -14.58 2.36 9.36
CA GLY A 35 -15.61 1.57 10.02
C GLY A 35 -16.95 1.67 9.29
N LYS A 36 -17.79 0.64 9.38
CA LYS A 36 -19.03 0.48 8.59
C LYS A 36 -20.07 1.59 8.75
N LYS A 37 -20.08 2.32 9.88
CA LYS A 37 -20.97 3.46 10.10
C LYS A 37 -20.37 4.79 9.65
N ALA A 38 -19.06 4.81 9.38
CA ALA A 38 -18.36 5.95 8.80
C ALA A 38 -18.43 5.96 7.27
N THR A 39 -18.79 4.85 6.63
CA THR A 39 -18.97 4.77 5.18
C THR A 39 -20.36 5.19 4.72
N THR A 40 -20.48 5.63 3.47
CA THR A 40 -21.76 6.07 2.87
C THR A 40 -22.72 4.92 2.57
N ASP A 41 -22.21 3.70 2.40
CA ASP A 41 -22.94 2.51 1.98
C ASP A 41 -23.02 1.41 3.05
N GLY A 42 -22.36 1.59 4.20
CA GLY A 42 -22.30 0.59 5.26
C GLY A 42 -21.21 -0.48 5.08
N SER A 43 -20.36 -0.37 4.05
CA SER A 43 -19.21 -1.25 3.89
C SER A 43 -18.11 -0.97 4.92
N VAL A 44 -17.25 -1.96 5.17
CA VAL A 44 -15.97 -1.75 5.87
C VAL A 44 -14.88 -1.58 4.83
N ILE A 45 -13.98 -0.63 5.04
CA ILE A 45 -12.89 -0.37 4.09
C ILE A 45 -11.53 -0.47 4.78
N THR A 46 -10.59 -1.16 4.13
CA THR A 46 -9.15 -1.04 4.36
C THR A 46 -8.43 -0.72 3.05
N SER A 47 -7.19 -0.23 3.11
CA SER A 47 -6.47 0.15 1.90
C SER A 47 -4.96 -0.01 2.07
N HIS A 48 -4.22 0.08 0.96
CA HIS A 48 -2.77 -0.02 0.95
C HIS A 48 -2.19 0.68 -0.27
N THR A 49 -1.07 1.42 -0.10
CA THR A 49 -0.13 1.76 -1.16
C THR A 49 1.17 1.02 -0.89
N CYS A 50 1.66 0.25 -1.86
CA CYS A 50 2.90 -0.51 -1.75
C CYS A 50 4.03 0.28 -2.42
N ASP A 51 4.75 1.08 -1.64
CA ASP A 51 5.65 2.10 -2.17
C ASP A 51 7.11 1.67 -2.01
N SER A 52 7.71 0.99 -2.96
CA SER A 52 9.13 0.70 -3.15
C SER A 52 9.38 -0.34 -4.27
N TRP A 53 10.53 -1.02 -4.23
CA TRP A 53 11.00 -2.00 -5.22
C TRP A 53 10.37 -3.40 -5.07
N TYR A 54 9.09 -3.47 -4.68
CA TYR A 54 8.35 -4.71 -4.58
C TYR A 54 7.92 -5.24 -5.95
N ARG A 55 7.57 -6.53 -6.00
CA ARG A 55 6.98 -7.12 -7.20
C ARG A 55 5.66 -6.45 -7.55
N THR A 56 5.35 -6.39 -8.84
CA THR A 56 4.09 -5.84 -9.36
C THR A 56 3.23 -6.90 -10.01
N TRP A 57 3.68 -8.15 -10.07
CA TRP A 57 2.82 -9.23 -10.51
C TRP A 57 1.81 -9.58 -9.43
N VAL A 58 0.62 -9.92 -9.88
CA VAL A 58 -0.51 -10.37 -9.06
C VAL A 58 -1.03 -11.70 -9.59
N ASP A 59 -1.59 -12.54 -8.72
CA ASP A 59 -2.21 -13.80 -9.10
C ASP A 59 -3.35 -14.16 -8.14
N MET A 60 -4.21 -15.09 -8.56
CA MET A 60 -5.20 -15.71 -7.69
C MET A 60 -4.71 -17.09 -7.26
N VAL A 61 -4.48 -17.25 -5.97
CA VAL A 61 -4.18 -18.57 -5.40
C VAL A 61 -5.50 -19.29 -5.14
N PRO A 62 -5.75 -20.44 -5.78
CA PRO A 62 -7.02 -21.13 -5.63
C PRO A 62 -7.19 -21.77 -4.26
N ALA A 63 -8.43 -21.95 -3.83
CA ALA A 63 -8.77 -22.81 -2.69
C ALA A 63 -8.34 -24.26 -2.99
N GLN A 64 -7.77 -24.94 -1.99
CA GLN A 64 -7.27 -26.30 -2.14
C GLN A 64 -7.66 -27.19 -0.96
N LYS A 65 -7.77 -28.48 -1.24
CA LYS A 65 -7.92 -29.53 -0.22
C LYS A 65 -6.60 -30.28 -0.06
N TYR A 66 -6.22 -30.56 1.16
CA TYR A 66 -4.96 -31.23 1.50
C TYR A 66 -5.21 -32.50 2.32
N ASP A 67 -4.32 -33.47 2.16
CA ASP A 67 -4.31 -34.65 2.98
C ASP A 67 -3.90 -34.34 4.43
N LYS A 68 -4.20 -35.26 5.32
CA LYS A 68 -3.74 -35.22 6.70
C LYS A 68 -2.21 -35.21 6.72
N ASP A 69 -1.65 -34.43 7.64
CA ASP A 69 -0.20 -34.34 7.87
C ASP A 69 0.59 -33.62 6.73
N THR A 70 -0.11 -32.95 5.80
CA THR A 70 0.53 -32.05 4.83
C THR A 70 1.15 -30.83 5.55
N THR A 71 2.33 -30.41 5.10
CA THR A 71 3.00 -29.17 5.56
C THR A 71 2.95 -28.07 4.51
N MET A 72 3.10 -26.84 4.95
CA MET A 72 3.19 -25.63 4.12
C MET A 72 4.55 -24.98 4.39
N ALA A 73 5.32 -24.76 3.32
CA ALA A 73 6.58 -24.02 3.40
C ALA A 73 6.33 -22.53 3.63
N ILE A 74 7.15 -21.95 4.49
CA ILE A 74 7.22 -20.50 4.77
C ILE A 74 8.48 -19.97 4.11
N TYR A 75 8.34 -18.86 3.42
CA TYR A 75 9.36 -18.31 2.54
C TYR A 75 9.86 -16.94 3.01
N ASP A 76 10.99 -16.54 2.44
CA ASP A 76 11.55 -15.20 2.45
C ASP A 76 11.92 -14.83 1.00
N GLY A 77 11.74 -13.57 0.62
CA GLY A 77 12.11 -13.06 -0.70
C GLY A 77 11.01 -13.10 -1.77
N ARG A 78 9.83 -13.65 -1.50
CA ARG A 78 8.72 -13.69 -2.48
C ARG A 78 8.27 -12.33 -2.97
N MET A 79 8.44 -11.29 -2.17
CA MET A 79 8.11 -9.90 -2.54
C MET A 79 8.98 -9.33 -3.67
N HIS A 80 10.06 -10.01 -4.05
CA HIS A 80 11.03 -9.52 -5.05
C HIS A 80 11.16 -10.41 -6.29
N THR A 81 10.24 -11.36 -6.49
CA THR A 81 10.24 -12.28 -7.65
C THR A 81 9.73 -11.60 -8.91
N GLU A 82 10.18 -12.06 -10.10
CA GLU A 82 9.77 -11.47 -11.39
C GLU A 82 8.43 -12.03 -11.90
N PHE A 83 8.08 -13.25 -11.52
CA PHE A 83 6.83 -13.91 -11.89
C PHE A 83 6.49 -15.00 -10.86
N VAL A 84 5.27 -15.52 -10.91
CA VAL A 84 4.72 -16.44 -9.91
C VAL A 84 5.61 -17.66 -9.64
N ALA A 85 6.17 -18.26 -10.70
CA ALA A 85 7.02 -19.45 -10.60
C ALA A 85 8.52 -19.16 -10.34
N ASP A 86 8.90 -17.87 -10.20
CA ASP A 86 10.29 -17.48 -9.95
C ASP A 86 10.72 -17.88 -8.53
N GLN A 87 11.69 -18.78 -8.43
CA GLN A 87 12.27 -19.23 -7.16
C GLN A 87 13.70 -18.72 -6.94
N THR A 88 14.22 -17.87 -7.85
CA THR A 88 15.64 -17.46 -7.84
C THR A 88 16.04 -16.62 -6.65
N LYS A 89 15.06 -15.94 -6.02
CA LYS A 89 15.28 -15.05 -4.86
C LYS A 89 14.55 -15.56 -3.61
N VAL A 90 13.98 -16.74 -3.67
CA VAL A 90 13.14 -17.29 -2.60
C VAL A 90 13.93 -18.26 -1.75
N THR A 91 13.85 -18.10 -0.43
CA THR A 91 14.47 -18.99 0.56
C THR A 91 13.39 -19.61 1.45
N VAL A 92 13.45 -20.91 1.70
CA VAL A 92 12.57 -21.58 2.66
C VAL A 92 13.09 -21.32 4.08
N LYS A 93 12.26 -20.71 4.92
CA LYS A 93 12.55 -20.43 6.34
C LYS A 93 12.16 -21.56 7.26
N GLY A 94 11.22 -22.39 6.84
CA GLY A 94 10.73 -23.54 7.59
C GLY A 94 9.38 -24.00 7.07
N GLU A 95 8.72 -24.87 7.84
CA GLU A 95 7.42 -25.44 7.50
C GLU A 95 6.47 -25.37 8.68
N ILE A 96 5.19 -25.24 8.39
CA ILE A 96 4.10 -25.33 9.37
C ILE A 96 3.06 -26.36 8.93
N PRO A 97 2.27 -26.97 9.83
CA PRO A 97 1.16 -27.83 9.46
C PRO A 97 0.17 -27.09 8.54
N GLN A 98 -0.25 -27.73 7.45
CA GLN A 98 -1.29 -27.19 6.57
C GLN A 98 -2.69 -27.59 7.09
N VAL A 99 -3.69 -26.70 6.85
CA VAL A 99 -5.09 -27.02 7.13
C VAL A 99 -5.67 -27.91 6.02
N ARG A 100 -6.75 -28.64 6.35
CA ARG A 100 -7.39 -29.57 5.41
C ARG A 100 -7.99 -28.88 4.17
N GLN A 101 -8.38 -27.64 4.33
CA GLN A 101 -8.95 -26.83 3.26
C GLN A 101 -8.53 -25.38 3.43
N THR A 102 -8.01 -24.79 2.36
CA THR A 102 -7.65 -23.37 2.29
C THR A 102 -8.71 -22.59 1.52
N TYR A 103 -8.75 -21.28 1.74
CA TYR A 103 -9.51 -20.33 0.92
C TYR A 103 -8.67 -19.80 -0.24
N ALA A 104 -9.34 -19.45 -1.34
CA ALA A 104 -8.72 -18.70 -2.44
C ALA A 104 -8.42 -17.27 -2.00
N PHE A 105 -7.32 -16.70 -2.50
CA PHE A 105 -6.96 -15.31 -2.16
C PHE A 105 -6.16 -14.64 -3.29
N MET A 106 -6.21 -13.31 -3.30
CA MET A 106 -5.42 -12.44 -4.19
C MET A 106 -4.02 -12.28 -3.62
N ASP A 107 -3.03 -12.81 -4.36
CA ASP A 107 -1.61 -12.79 -4.02
C ASP A 107 -0.92 -11.59 -4.70
N THR A 108 -0.58 -10.60 -3.91
CA THR A 108 0.25 -9.44 -4.25
C THR A 108 1.55 -9.51 -3.44
N SER A 109 2.45 -8.52 -3.50
CA SER A 109 3.64 -8.52 -2.62
C SER A 109 3.24 -8.73 -1.16
N TYR A 110 2.17 -8.03 -0.75
CA TYR A 110 1.47 -8.23 0.52
C TYR A 110 0.08 -8.79 0.19
N PRO A 111 -0.16 -10.11 0.29
CA PRO A 111 -1.46 -10.72 -0.04
C PRO A 111 -2.62 -9.99 0.63
N CYS A 112 -3.69 -9.67 -0.09
CA CYS A 112 -4.56 -8.60 0.36
C CYS A 112 -6.04 -8.95 0.62
N MET A 113 -6.62 -9.96 -0.03
CA MET A 113 -8.02 -10.32 0.20
C MET A 113 -8.28 -11.78 -0.15
N ASN A 114 -9.08 -12.49 0.66
CA ASN A 114 -9.54 -13.84 0.35
C ASN A 114 -11.01 -13.89 -0.10
N GLU A 115 -11.45 -15.06 -0.57
CA GLU A 115 -12.80 -15.31 -1.05
C GLU A 115 -13.90 -15.23 0.03
N LYS A 116 -13.53 -15.02 1.31
CA LYS A 116 -14.42 -14.83 2.46
C LYS A 116 -14.50 -13.38 2.91
N GLN A 117 -14.03 -12.46 2.09
CA GLN A 117 -14.00 -11.04 2.40
C GLN A 117 -13.12 -10.68 3.61
N LEU A 118 -12.10 -11.46 3.92
CA LEU A 118 -11.03 -11.00 4.81
C LEU A 118 -10.07 -10.15 3.99
N GLY A 119 -9.97 -8.84 4.30
CA GLY A 119 -9.15 -7.87 3.61
C GLY A 119 -8.00 -7.36 4.49
N ILE A 120 -6.81 -7.17 3.92
CA ILE A 120 -5.61 -6.73 4.65
C ILE A 120 -4.88 -5.66 3.86
N GLY A 121 -4.63 -4.50 4.50
CA GLY A 121 -3.65 -3.52 4.08
C GLY A 121 -2.41 -3.60 4.96
N GLU A 122 -1.32 -2.99 4.51
CA GLU A 122 -0.02 -3.07 5.20
C GLU A 122 0.67 -1.69 5.21
N THR A 123 1.51 -1.44 6.20
CA THR A 123 2.51 -0.37 6.22
C THR A 123 3.70 -0.79 7.06
N THR A 124 4.89 -0.84 6.46
CA THR A 124 6.13 -1.12 7.19
C THR A 124 6.37 -0.06 8.27
N ILE A 125 6.57 -0.49 9.50
CA ILE A 125 6.97 0.37 10.62
C ILE A 125 8.34 -0.07 11.13
N THR A 126 9.09 0.85 11.73
CA THR A 126 10.42 0.51 12.25
C THR A 126 10.38 0.40 13.77
N GLY A 127 10.70 -0.79 14.27
CA GLY A 127 10.90 -1.04 15.69
C GLY A 127 12.29 -0.64 16.18
N LYS A 128 12.46 -0.58 17.51
CA LYS A 128 13.77 -0.39 18.12
C LYS A 128 14.68 -1.57 17.78
N ARG A 129 16.00 -1.30 17.65
CA ARG A 129 17.00 -2.29 17.24
C ARG A 129 17.04 -3.52 18.14
N GLU A 130 16.74 -3.36 19.42
CA GLU A 130 16.71 -4.40 20.43
C GLU A 130 15.63 -5.46 20.17
N LEU A 131 14.62 -5.13 19.36
CA LEU A 131 13.51 -6.02 19.01
C LEU A 131 13.83 -6.98 17.85
N GLN A 132 14.88 -6.68 17.07
CA GLN A 132 15.22 -7.49 15.90
C GLN A 132 15.49 -8.95 16.27
N ASN A 133 14.85 -9.85 15.53
CA ASN A 133 14.95 -11.30 15.71
C ASN A 133 15.24 -12.01 14.39
N PRO A 134 16.50 -12.07 13.94
CA PRO A 134 16.85 -12.69 12.65
C PRO A 134 16.56 -14.20 12.59
N ASN A 135 16.31 -14.84 13.73
CA ASN A 135 16.00 -16.26 13.83
C ASN A 135 14.50 -16.55 13.75
N GLY A 136 13.64 -15.51 13.68
CA GLY A 136 12.22 -15.69 13.45
C GLY A 136 11.94 -16.33 12.10
N MET A 137 10.85 -17.10 12.02
CA MET A 137 10.45 -17.76 10.79
C MET A 137 9.65 -16.85 9.87
N PHE A 138 8.81 -15.98 10.43
CA PHE A 138 7.83 -15.22 9.66
C PHE A 138 8.29 -13.80 9.34
N MET A 139 8.23 -13.45 8.05
CA MET A 139 8.06 -12.12 7.54
C MET A 139 6.55 -11.80 7.48
N ILE A 140 6.19 -10.54 7.34
CA ILE A 140 4.77 -10.14 7.44
C ILE A 140 3.91 -10.69 6.29
N GLU A 141 4.43 -10.71 5.06
CA GLU A 141 3.71 -11.20 3.89
C GLU A 141 3.35 -12.69 3.99
N GLU A 142 4.20 -13.48 4.66
CA GLU A 142 3.90 -14.89 4.89
C GLU A 142 2.85 -15.09 6.00
N LEU A 143 2.81 -14.23 7.02
CA LEU A 143 1.70 -14.21 7.98
C LEU A 143 0.38 -13.86 7.29
N GLN A 144 0.35 -12.84 6.41
CA GLN A 144 -0.83 -12.48 5.62
C GLN A 144 -1.29 -13.64 4.74
N ARG A 145 -0.36 -14.31 4.06
CA ARG A 145 -0.64 -15.49 3.23
C ARG A 145 -1.29 -16.62 4.03
N VAL A 146 -0.78 -16.92 5.23
CA VAL A 146 -1.33 -17.97 6.08
C VAL A 146 -2.73 -17.64 6.57
N VAL A 147 -2.96 -16.42 7.05
CA VAL A 147 -4.29 -16.04 7.58
C VAL A 147 -5.34 -15.90 6.48
N LEU A 148 -4.97 -15.43 5.30
CA LEU A 148 -5.90 -15.39 4.15
C LEU A 148 -6.31 -16.79 3.68
N GLN A 149 -5.42 -17.78 3.80
CA GLN A 149 -5.77 -19.17 3.52
C GLN A 149 -6.72 -19.80 4.55
N ARG A 150 -6.77 -19.28 5.80
CA ARG A 150 -7.30 -20.04 6.94
C ARG A 150 -8.42 -19.33 7.71
N CYS A 151 -8.50 -18.01 7.63
CA CYS A 151 -9.40 -17.20 8.46
C CYS A 151 -10.51 -16.56 7.63
N THR A 152 -11.62 -16.28 8.29
CA THR A 152 -12.80 -15.64 7.70
C THR A 152 -13.11 -14.27 8.35
N THR A 153 -12.53 -13.99 9.51
CA THR A 153 -12.72 -12.74 10.24
C THR A 153 -11.41 -12.09 10.64
N ALA A 154 -11.45 -10.79 10.87
CA ALA A 154 -10.28 -10.03 11.31
C ALA A 154 -9.74 -10.53 12.67
N ARG A 155 -10.64 -10.89 13.60
CA ARG A 155 -10.23 -11.42 14.92
C ARG A 155 -9.54 -12.78 14.83
N GLU A 156 -10.08 -13.69 14.01
CA GLU A 156 -9.43 -14.99 13.75
C GLU A 156 -8.02 -14.78 13.19
N ALA A 157 -7.86 -13.86 12.22
CA ALA A 157 -6.57 -13.55 11.62
C ALA A 157 -5.56 -13.02 12.66
N ILE A 158 -5.95 -12.06 13.51
CA ILE A 158 -5.10 -11.50 14.55
C ILE A 158 -4.66 -12.59 15.55
N LEU A 159 -5.59 -13.41 16.02
CA LEU A 159 -5.29 -14.47 16.98
C LEU A 159 -4.37 -15.54 16.39
N LEU A 160 -4.62 -15.98 15.15
CA LEU A 160 -3.76 -16.94 14.45
C LEU A 160 -2.35 -16.38 14.22
N MET A 161 -2.22 -15.12 13.79
CA MET A 161 -0.90 -14.48 13.70
C MET A 161 -0.19 -14.45 15.04
N GLY A 162 -0.89 -14.08 16.11
CA GLY A 162 -0.32 -14.10 17.47
C GLY A 162 0.20 -15.46 17.89
N GLU A 163 -0.52 -16.55 17.59
CA GLU A 163 -0.08 -17.93 17.84
C GLU A 163 1.14 -18.33 17.02
N LEU A 164 1.14 -18.00 15.73
CA LEU A 164 2.27 -18.28 14.82
C LEU A 164 3.53 -17.51 15.24
N ILE A 165 3.41 -16.23 15.56
CA ILE A 165 4.49 -15.38 16.05
C ILE A 165 5.07 -15.96 17.34
N LYS A 166 4.21 -16.31 18.31
CA LYS A 166 4.64 -16.89 19.59
C LYS A 166 5.41 -18.20 19.41
N LYS A 167 4.98 -19.05 18.47
CA LYS A 167 5.56 -20.38 18.24
C LYS A 167 6.80 -20.38 17.37
N TYR A 168 6.82 -19.56 16.31
CA TYR A 168 7.82 -19.65 15.26
C TYR A 168 8.68 -18.40 15.12
N GLY A 169 8.29 -17.30 15.77
CA GLY A 169 9.02 -16.02 15.77
C GLY A 169 8.72 -15.12 14.57
N TYR A 170 8.89 -13.85 14.81
CA TYR A 170 8.73 -12.77 13.85
C TYR A 170 10.11 -12.18 13.51
N ALA A 171 10.47 -12.11 12.23
CA ALA A 171 11.83 -11.78 11.78
C ALA A 171 11.99 -10.36 11.22
N ASP A 172 10.90 -9.70 10.89
CA ASP A 172 10.93 -8.37 10.28
C ASP A 172 11.23 -7.25 11.28
N SER A 173 11.57 -6.05 10.76
CA SER A 173 11.92 -4.87 11.56
C SER A 173 10.75 -4.33 12.38
N GLY A 174 9.55 -4.52 11.90
CA GLY A 174 8.27 -4.12 12.47
C GLY A 174 7.27 -3.80 11.37
N GLU A 175 6.02 -4.19 11.58
CA GLU A 175 4.96 -4.02 10.60
C GLU A 175 3.63 -3.62 11.23
N CYS A 176 2.84 -2.90 10.45
CA CYS A 176 1.44 -2.63 10.74
C CYS A 176 0.55 -3.26 9.67
N LEU A 177 -0.43 -4.04 10.10
CA LEU A 177 -1.51 -4.52 9.23
C LEU A 177 -2.83 -3.83 9.58
N THR A 178 -3.59 -3.50 8.54
CA THR A 178 -4.96 -3.00 8.66
C THR A 178 -5.91 -4.10 8.20
N ILE A 179 -6.43 -4.87 9.18
CA ILE A 179 -7.14 -6.13 8.96
C ILE A 179 -8.63 -5.90 9.07
N ALA A 180 -9.37 -6.23 8.02
CA ALA A 180 -10.80 -5.97 7.93
C ALA A 180 -11.60 -7.20 7.51
N ASP A 181 -12.79 -7.32 8.04
CA ASP A 181 -13.87 -8.14 7.54
C ASP A 181 -15.12 -7.28 7.32
N PRO A 182 -16.26 -7.79 6.79
CA PRO A 182 -17.44 -6.97 6.53
C PRO A 182 -18.10 -6.35 7.78
N LYS A 183 -17.59 -6.60 8.98
CA LYS A 183 -18.15 -6.11 10.24
C LYS A 183 -17.27 -5.12 10.96
N GLU A 184 -15.94 -5.27 10.86
CA GLU A 184 -15.00 -4.48 11.63
C GLU A 184 -13.64 -4.34 10.93
N VAL A 185 -12.85 -3.33 11.33
CA VAL A 185 -11.46 -3.13 10.89
C VAL A 185 -10.55 -2.85 12.08
N TRP A 186 -9.37 -3.45 12.04
CA TRP A 186 -8.37 -3.43 13.10
C TRP A 186 -7.03 -2.89 12.60
N HIS A 187 -6.36 -2.14 13.44
CA HIS A 187 -4.97 -1.72 13.29
C HIS A 187 -4.10 -2.62 14.16
N PHE A 188 -3.24 -3.42 13.55
CA PHE A 188 -2.36 -4.40 14.21
C PHE A 188 -0.91 -4.00 14.01
N GLU A 189 -0.13 -3.90 15.09
CA GLU A 189 1.31 -3.60 15.05
C GLU A 189 2.10 -4.76 15.66
N VAL A 190 3.21 -5.15 15.02
CA VAL A 190 4.05 -6.27 15.43
C VAL A 190 5.53 -5.96 15.33
N PHE A 191 6.31 -6.49 16.28
CA PHE A 191 7.77 -6.43 16.32
C PHE A 191 8.30 -7.78 16.80
N GLY A 192 9.59 -8.05 16.56
CA GLY A 192 10.29 -9.16 17.22
C GLY A 192 10.42 -8.94 18.73
N GLU A 193 10.92 -9.94 19.44
CA GLU A 193 11.20 -9.83 20.88
C GLU A 193 12.69 -9.92 21.25
N GLY A 194 13.56 -9.64 20.27
CA GLY A 194 15.02 -9.66 20.43
C GLY A 194 15.63 -11.01 20.02
N LYS A 195 16.91 -10.97 19.71
CA LYS A 195 17.70 -12.07 19.12
C LYS A 195 17.80 -13.35 19.99
N ASP A 196 17.58 -13.20 21.30
CA ASP A 196 17.78 -14.29 22.27
C ASP A 196 16.47 -15.07 22.53
N LYS A 197 15.40 -14.76 21.83
CA LYS A 197 14.08 -15.37 21.97
C LYS A 197 13.48 -15.71 20.61
N ILE A 198 12.71 -16.81 20.58
CA ILE A 198 11.77 -17.08 19.48
C ILE A 198 10.44 -16.49 19.89
N GLY A 199 9.86 -15.63 19.05
CA GLY A 199 8.59 -15.00 19.31
C GLY A 199 8.50 -13.60 18.73
N GLY A 200 7.62 -12.81 19.29
CA GLY A 200 7.41 -11.42 18.95
C GLY A 200 6.46 -10.74 19.93
N VAL A 201 6.30 -9.44 19.78
CA VAL A 201 5.39 -8.62 20.55
C VAL A 201 4.45 -7.88 19.61
N TRP A 202 3.16 -7.91 19.92
CA TRP A 202 2.16 -7.27 19.06
C TRP A 202 1.01 -6.68 19.89
N ALA A 203 0.34 -5.73 19.29
CA ALA A 203 -0.93 -5.18 19.77
C ALA A 203 -1.86 -4.89 18.61
N ALA A 204 -3.16 -4.96 18.84
CA ALA A 204 -4.20 -4.61 17.87
C ALA A 204 -5.27 -3.75 18.53
N VAL A 205 -5.72 -2.71 17.79
CA VAL A 205 -6.77 -1.80 18.21
C VAL A 205 -7.84 -1.72 17.13
N ARG A 206 -9.09 -1.98 17.51
CA ARG A 206 -10.23 -1.85 16.61
C ARG A 206 -10.54 -0.38 16.35
N ILE A 207 -10.74 -0.04 15.08
CA ILE A 207 -11.29 1.26 14.71
C ILE A 207 -12.79 1.24 15.01
N PRO A 208 -13.33 2.21 15.78
CA PRO A 208 -14.77 2.28 16.02
C PRO A 208 -15.57 2.32 14.72
N ASP A 209 -16.78 1.76 14.73
CA ASP A 209 -17.62 1.65 13.53
C ASP A 209 -17.86 2.98 12.82
N ASP A 210 -17.93 4.10 13.55
CA ASP A 210 -18.19 5.44 13.03
C ASP A 210 -16.92 6.29 12.87
N HIS A 211 -15.73 5.65 12.85
CA HIS A 211 -14.43 6.30 12.75
C HIS A 211 -13.65 5.91 11.49
N VAL A 212 -12.65 6.75 11.19
CA VAL A 212 -11.59 6.53 10.22
C VAL A 212 -10.25 6.51 10.94
N GLY A 213 -9.41 5.51 10.65
CA GLY A 213 -8.02 5.39 11.11
C GLY A 213 -7.04 5.44 9.94
N VAL A 214 -5.78 5.77 10.22
CA VAL A 214 -4.70 5.86 9.22
C VAL A 214 -3.43 5.26 9.78
N SER A 215 -2.70 4.52 8.94
CA SER A 215 -1.34 4.05 9.17
C SER A 215 -0.42 4.51 8.05
N ALA A 216 0.76 5.04 8.38
CA ALA A 216 1.71 5.51 7.40
C ALA A 216 3.17 5.41 7.92
N ASN A 217 3.65 4.18 8.08
CA ASN A 217 5.02 3.83 8.48
C ASN A 217 5.48 4.31 9.86
N ILE A 218 4.54 4.62 10.75
CA ILE A 218 4.82 5.01 12.12
C ILE A 218 3.92 4.23 13.05
N PRO A 219 4.44 3.61 14.13
CA PRO A 219 3.62 2.97 15.16
C PRO A 219 2.67 3.97 15.78
N ARG A 220 1.40 3.62 15.86
CA ARG A 220 0.30 4.51 16.29
C ARG A 220 -0.32 4.12 17.63
N ILE A 221 -0.24 2.82 17.99
CA ILE A 221 -0.89 2.32 19.19
C ILE A 221 -0.25 2.95 20.42
N SER A 222 -1.06 3.67 21.22
CA SER A 222 -0.61 4.31 22.45
C SER A 222 -0.96 3.44 23.66
N THR A 223 -1.99 3.76 24.39
CA THR A 223 -2.43 3.01 25.58
C THR A 223 -3.20 1.75 25.21
N LEU A 224 -3.03 0.69 26.01
CA LEU A 224 -3.73 -0.58 25.86
C LEU A 224 -4.70 -0.81 27.00
N ASN A 225 -6.00 -0.81 26.71
CA ASN A 225 -7.04 -1.20 27.68
C ASN A 225 -7.43 -2.67 27.47
N LEU A 226 -6.59 -3.60 27.90
CA LEU A 226 -6.80 -5.05 27.70
C LEU A 226 -8.01 -5.64 28.45
N LYS A 227 -8.73 -4.82 29.26
CA LYS A 227 -10.02 -5.21 29.84
C LYS A 227 -11.14 -5.09 28.80
N ASP A 228 -11.01 -4.18 27.87
CA ASP A 228 -11.92 -4.00 26.74
C ASP A 228 -11.49 -4.88 25.57
N LYS A 229 -11.93 -6.14 25.61
CA LYS A 229 -11.61 -7.14 24.57
C LYS A 229 -12.30 -6.90 23.23
N ASP A 230 -13.27 -6.00 23.19
CA ASP A 230 -13.95 -5.65 21.94
C ASP A 230 -13.11 -4.69 21.09
N HIS A 231 -12.23 -3.91 21.73
CA HIS A 231 -11.39 -2.93 21.04
C HIS A 231 -9.89 -3.16 21.16
N TYR A 232 -9.41 -4.03 22.07
CA TYR A 232 -7.99 -4.22 22.27
C TYR A 232 -7.60 -5.69 22.36
N MET A 233 -6.57 -6.06 21.63
CA MET A 233 -5.88 -7.34 21.77
C MET A 233 -4.36 -7.10 21.80
N ALA A 234 -3.61 -7.94 22.50
CA ALA A 234 -2.16 -7.89 22.52
C ALA A 234 -1.56 -9.26 22.86
N SER A 235 -0.28 -9.43 22.55
CA SER A 235 0.50 -10.58 23.00
C SER A 235 0.62 -10.62 24.53
N ASP A 236 0.64 -11.83 25.09
CA ASP A 236 0.73 -12.03 26.55
C ASP A 236 1.98 -11.37 27.17
N ASN A 237 3.06 -11.28 26.39
CA ASN A 237 4.36 -10.75 26.78
C ASN A 237 4.52 -9.22 26.55
N VAL A 238 3.46 -8.50 26.16
CA VAL A 238 3.54 -7.08 25.72
C VAL A 238 4.18 -6.13 26.74
N PHE A 239 4.05 -6.35 28.04
CA PHE A 239 4.69 -5.54 29.08
C PHE A 239 6.04 -6.13 29.53
N GLU A 240 6.17 -7.47 29.49
CA GLU A 240 7.38 -8.17 29.91
C GLU A 240 8.54 -7.84 28.96
N VAL A 241 8.32 -7.94 27.65
CA VAL A 241 9.35 -7.63 26.63
C VAL A 241 9.86 -6.20 26.78
N ALA A 242 8.97 -5.22 27.01
CA ALA A 242 9.37 -3.83 27.19
C ALA A 242 10.26 -3.63 28.43
N LYS A 243 9.95 -4.31 29.54
CA LYS A 243 10.78 -4.27 30.77
C LYS A 243 12.10 -5.01 30.59
N ARG A 244 12.07 -6.23 30.04
CA ARG A 244 13.24 -7.08 29.82
C ARG A 244 14.28 -6.40 28.93
N LEU A 245 13.84 -5.76 27.86
CA LEU A 245 14.70 -5.04 26.92
C LEU A 245 15.01 -3.59 27.35
N LYS A 246 14.53 -3.18 28.54
CA LYS A 246 14.70 -1.81 29.10
C LYS A 246 14.14 -0.70 28.20
N LEU A 247 13.08 -1.00 27.45
CA LEU A 247 12.40 -0.07 26.57
C LEU A 247 11.32 0.75 27.28
N TRP A 248 10.92 0.28 28.48
CA TRP A 248 10.00 0.94 29.41
C TRP A 248 10.42 0.62 30.86
N ASP A 249 10.40 1.62 31.71
CA ASP A 249 10.86 1.51 33.12
C ASP A 249 9.78 1.01 34.10
N GLY A 250 8.54 0.89 33.62
CA GLY A 250 7.38 0.46 34.41
C GLY A 250 6.78 1.54 35.33
N LYS A 251 7.29 2.79 35.30
CA LYS A 251 6.81 3.91 36.11
C LYS A 251 5.84 4.81 35.38
N GLU A 252 6.23 5.24 34.17
CA GLU A 252 5.38 6.03 33.29
C GLU A 252 4.24 5.19 32.71
N PRO A 253 3.10 5.79 32.36
CA PRO A 253 2.05 5.09 31.62
C PRO A 253 2.60 4.42 30.37
N PHE A 254 2.28 3.15 30.18
CA PHE A 254 2.75 2.42 29.00
C PHE A 254 2.11 2.97 27.74
N LYS A 255 2.95 3.32 26.76
CA LYS A 255 2.56 3.65 25.39
C LYS A 255 3.27 2.70 24.44
N PHE A 256 2.52 1.92 23.68
CA PHE A 256 3.07 0.87 22.82
C PHE A 256 4.06 1.44 21.78
N TRP A 257 3.67 2.48 21.04
CA TRP A 257 4.53 3.14 20.06
C TRP A 257 5.83 3.68 20.66
N LYS A 258 5.78 4.20 21.89
CA LYS A 258 6.96 4.77 22.57
C LYS A 258 7.89 3.70 23.10
N ALA A 259 7.32 2.58 23.56
CA ALA A 259 8.08 1.44 24.04
C ALA A 259 8.77 0.71 22.87
N TYR A 260 8.06 0.42 21.79
CA TYR A 260 8.55 -0.46 20.72
C TYR A 260 8.95 0.26 19.44
N GLY A 261 8.34 1.38 19.13
CA GLY A 261 8.57 2.13 17.90
C GLY A 261 9.59 3.25 18.01
N GLY A 262 9.36 4.30 17.25
CA GLY A 262 10.28 5.40 17.05
C GLY A 262 10.10 6.59 17.99
N LYS A 263 10.50 7.76 17.49
CA LYS A 263 10.48 9.03 18.24
C LYS A 263 9.18 9.82 18.05
N LYS A 264 8.33 9.45 17.09
CA LYS A 264 7.08 10.14 16.72
C LYS A 264 5.94 9.13 16.68
N ALA A 265 4.73 9.58 16.99
CA ALA A 265 3.50 8.80 16.96
C ALA A 265 2.69 8.99 15.67
N PHE A 266 3.14 9.85 14.75
CA PHE A 266 2.47 10.11 13.47
C PHE A 266 3.39 10.85 12.48
N SER A 267 3.05 10.80 11.19
CA SER A 267 3.65 11.57 10.12
C SER A 267 2.67 12.62 9.59
N VAL A 268 3.14 13.44 8.64
CA VAL A 268 2.27 14.38 7.92
C VAL A 268 1.10 13.69 7.22
N ARG A 269 1.25 12.43 6.80
CA ARG A 269 0.21 11.68 6.08
C ARG A 269 -0.98 11.35 6.96
N GLU A 270 -0.75 10.84 8.18
CA GLU A 270 -1.82 10.60 9.15
C GLU A 270 -2.49 11.90 9.56
N PHE A 271 -1.69 12.91 9.89
CA PHE A 271 -2.22 14.22 10.26
C PHE A 271 -3.12 14.78 9.16
N PHE A 272 -2.62 14.85 7.93
CA PHE A 272 -3.37 15.45 6.81
C PHE A 272 -4.70 14.76 6.54
N ILE A 273 -4.72 13.42 6.57
CA ILE A 273 -5.95 12.66 6.31
C ILE A 273 -6.96 12.86 7.44
N LEU A 274 -6.53 12.76 8.70
CA LEU A 274 -7.42 12.89 9.84
C LEU A 274 -7.95 14.32 9.99
N ASP A 275 -7.10 15.35 9.82
CA ASP A 275 -7.49 16.77 9.86
C ASP A 275 -8.47 17.11 8.71
N LYS A 276 -8.23 16.58 7.51
CA LYS A 276 -9.12 16.76 6.36
C LYS A 276 -10.51 16.14 6.56
N LEU A 277 -10.60 15.02 7.26
CA LEU A 277 -11.87 14.32 7.54
C LEU A 277 -12.63 14.90 8.73
N ALA A 278 -11.94 15.52 9.68
CA ALA A 278 -12.53 16.07 10.90
C ALA A 278 -11.91 17.45 11.26
N PRO A 279 -12.01 18.47 10.39
CA PRO A 279 -11.36 19.76 10.57
C PRO A 279 -11.82 20.55 11.81
N SER A 280 -13.03 20.31 12.30
CA SER A 280 -13.53 20.92 13.55
C SER A 280 -12.76 20.50 14.79
N LEU A 281 -12.05 19.36 14.76
CA LEU A 281 -11.20 18.91 15.85
C LEU A 281 -9.95 19.78 16.03
N LYS A 282 -9.55 20.54 14.99
CA LYS A 282 -8.36 21.41 15.00
C LYS A 282 -7.13 20.69 15.54
N ILE A 283 -6.82 19.52 14.94
CA ILE A 283 -5.73 18.65 15.37
C ILE A 283 -4.41 19.47 15.33
N ASP A 284 -3.66 19.42 16.44
CA ASP A 284 -2.36 20.10 16.52
C ASP A 284 -1.25 19.24 15.92
N TYR A 285 -0.60 19.72 14.84
CA TYR A 285 0.53 19.03 14.21
C TYR A 285 1.79 18.98 15.09
N GLU A 286 1.92 19.90 16.05
CA GLU A 286 3.07 19.97 16.97
C GLU A 286 2.88 19.11 18.24
N ALA A 287 1.72 18.48 18.41
CA ALA A 287 1.46 17.60 19.55
C ALA A 287 2.34 16.34 19.53
N GLU A 288 2.60 15.74 20.69
CA GLU A 288 3.32 14.44 20.79
C GLU A 288 2.54 13.31 20.09
N GLU A 289 1.21 13.36 20.19
CA GLU A 289 0.27 12.40 19.61
C GLU A 289 -0.93 13.15 19.01
N ILE A 290 -1.51 12.59 17.98
CA ILE A 290 -2.81 13.01 17.42
C ILE A 290 -3.84 11.89 17.65
N PRO A 291 -5.15 12.14 17.54
CA PRO A 291 -6.16 11.10 17.70
C PRO A 291 -5.81 9.84 16.88
N PHE A 292 -5.95 8.66 17.51
CA PHE A 292 -5.69 7.37 16.84
C PHE A 292 -6.62 7.16 15.64
N SER A 293 -7.87 7.56 15.79
CA SER A 293 -8.90 7.59 14.76
C SER A 293 -9.85 8.77 15.00
N VAL A 294 -10.56 9.22 13.97
CA VAL A 294 -11.52 10.32 14.07
C VAL A 294 -12.88 9.90 13.53
N LYS A 295 -13.94 10.46 14.11
CA LYS A 295 -15.25 10.45 13.47
C LYS A 295 -15.27 11.50 12.37
N PRO A 296 -15.41 11.11 11.08
CA PRO A 296 -15.42 12.06 10.00
C PRO A 296 -16.67 12.94 10.08
N GLU A 297 -16.57 14.21 9.68
CA GLU A 297 -17.71 15.13 9.65
C GLU A 297 -18.75 14.76 8.60
N LYS A 298 -18.35 14.03 7.59
CA LYS A 298 -19.22 13.45 6.55
C LYS A 298 -18.85 11.99 6.37
N GLN A 299 -19.85 11.16 6.10
CA GLN A 299 -19.60 9.76 5.74
C GLN A 299 -18.67 9.71 4.51
N VAL A 300 -17.82 8.69 4.49
CA VAL A 300 -16.73 8.50 3.53
C VAL A 300 -17.16 7.47 2.48
N ALA A 301 -17.18 7.86 1.22
CA ALA A 301 -17.35 6.92 0.12
C ALA A 301 -16.02 6.20 -0.20
N VAL A 302 -16.07 5.05 -0.85
CA VAL A 302 -14.87 4.35 -1.33
C VAL A 302 -14.04 5.25 -2.26
N THR A 303 -14.69 6.08 -3.06
CA THR A 303 -14.03 7.08 -3.93
C THR A 303 -13.32 8.18 -3.16
N ASP A 304 -13.78 8.54 -1.96
CA ASP A 304 -13.07 9.48 -1.08
C ASP A 304 -11.76 8.89 -0.57
N VAL A 305 -11.76 7.60 -0.21
CA VAL A 305 -10.53 6.87 0.16
C VAL A 305 -9.55 6.84 -1.03
N MET A 306 -10.04 6.56 -2.23
CA MET A 306 -9.23 6.63 -3.45
C MET A 306 -8.63 8.03 -3.66
N ALA A 307 -9.41 9.09 -3.45
CA ALA A 307 -8.97 10.47 -3.57
C ALA A 307 -7.96 10.87 -2.49
N LEU A 308 -8.09 10.36 -1.26
CA LEU A 308 -7.12 10.57 -0.18
C LEU A 308 -5.77 9.91 -0.51
N LEU A 309 -5.77 8.70 -1.07
CA LEU A 309 -4.55 8.02 -1.48
C LEU A 309 -3.84 8.68 -2.69
N ARG A 310 -4.49 9.61 -3.40
CA ARG A 310 -3.89 10.41 -4.49
C ARG A 310 -3.21 11.70 -4.03
N GLN A 311 -3.30 12.05 -2.76
CA GLN A 311 -2.93 13.38 -2.31
C GLN A 311 -1.44 13.67 -2.44
N THR A 312 -1.16 14.89 -2.91
CA THR A 312 0.16 15.52 -2.98
C THR A 312 0.18 16.83 -2.20
N TYR A 313 -0.79 17.03 -1.31
CA TYR A 313 -0.97 18.20 -0.44
C TYR A 313 -1.16 19.52 -1.19
N GLU A 314 -1.57 19.49 -2.45
CA GLU A 314 -1.73 20.67 -3.29
C GLU A 314 -2.62 21.73 -2.62
N GLY A 315 -2.18 23.01 -2.69
CA GLY A 315 -2.86 24.14 -2.07
C GLY A 315 -2.68 24.26 -0.55
N THR A 316 -1.89 23.40 0.07
CA THR A 316 -1.58 23.48 1.51
C THR A 316 -0.14 23.95 1.77
N LYS A 317 0.23 24.16 3.03
CA LYS A 317 1.61 24.50 3.42
C LYS A 317 2.65 23.42 3.07
N TRP A 318 2.21 22.20 2.77
CA TRP A 318 3.05 21.07 2.37
C TRP A 318 3.13 20.87 0.85
N ASP A 319 2.46 21.70 0.06
CA ASP A 319 2.55 21.66 -1.40
C ASP A 319 3.95 22.07 -1.87
N ILE A 320 4.71 21.10 -2.36
CA ILE A 320 6.08 21.33 -2.83
C ILE A 320 6.15 22.19 -4.10
N THR A 321 5.05 22.34 -4.82
CA THR A 321 4.98 23.10 -6.07
C THR A 321 4.59 24.58 -5.87
N GLN A 322 4.10 24.96 -4.70
CA GLN A 322 3.47 26.27 -4.44
C GLN A 322 4.34 27.49 -4.78
N ASN A 323 5.66 27.36 -4.67
CA ASN A 323 6.62 28.45 -4.94
C ASN A 323 7.26 28.37 -6.34
N LEU A 324 6.96 27.33 -7.12
CA LEU A 324 7.48 27.16 -8.49
C LEU A 324 6.60 27.93 -9.48
N LYS A 325 6.69 29.25 -9.43
CA LYS A 325 5.83 30.16 -10.19
C LYS A 325 6.55 30.76 -11.40
N VAL A 326 5.81 30.98 -12.47
CA VAL A 326 6.28 31.67 -13.69
C VAL A 326 5.31 32.78 -14.06
N ALA A 327 5.87 33.86 -14.59
CA ALA A 327 5.08 34.93 -15.20
C ALA A 327 4.62 34.49 -16.59
N VAL A 328 3.34 34.62 -16.88
CA VAL A 328 2.74 34.31 -18.18
C VAL A 328 2.01 35.56 -18.70
N LYS A 329 2.38 35.96 -19.90
CA LYS A 329 1.67 37.04 -20.60
C LYS A 329 0.55 36.47 -21.45
N GLU A 330 -0.66 36.92 -21.27
CA GLU A 330 -1.78 36.51 -22.09
C GLU A 330 -1.58 37.00 -23.53
N ARG A 331 -1.81 36.11 -24.50
CA ARG A 331 -1.61 36.44 -25.91
C ARG A 331 -2.54 37.57 -26.35
N GLY A 332 -1.96 38.68 -26.82
CA GLY A 332 -2.72 39.86 -27.24
C GLY A 332 -3.09 40.83 -26.11
N SER A 333 -2.59 40.63 -24.89
CA SER A 333 -2.80 41.50 -23.73
C SER A 333 -1.48 41.97 -23.15
N GLU A 334 -1.46 43.11 -22.46
CA GLU A 334 -0.33 43.59 -21.66
C GLU A 334 -0.36 42.98 -20.22
N LYS A 335 -1.41 42.23 -19.89
CA LYS A 335 -1.57 41.65 -18.57
C LYS A 335 -0.61 40.49 -18.39
N VAL A 336 0.13 40.52 -17.29
CA VAL A 336 1.03 39.45 -16.86
C VAL A 336 0.43 38.80 -15.62
N ASP A 337 0.12 37.49 -15.70
CA ASP A 337 -0.34 36.70 -14.58
C ASP A 337 0.82 35.84 -14.05
N THR A 338 0.78 35.49 -12.76
CA THR A 338 1.73 34.57 -12.14
C THR A 338 1.01 33.26 -11.84
N ILE A 339 1.46 32.16 -12.46
CA ILE A 339 0.89 30.83 -12.31
C ILE A 339 1.95 29.85 -11.79
N ILE A 340 1.52 28.74 -11.22
CA ILE A 340 2.42 27.59 -10.98
C ILE A 340 2.93 27.11 -12.34
N SER A 341 4.24 26.88 -12.44
CA SER A 341 4.86 26.45 -13.69
C SER A 341 4.21 25.16 -14.24
N PRO A 342 3.87 25.09 -15.52
CA PRO A 342 3.41 23.85 -16.14
C PRO A 342 4.39 22.68 -16.01
N LYS A 343 5.66 22.95 -15.74
CA LYS A 343 6.70 21.95 -15.47
C LYS A 343 6.81 21.56 -13.99
N ALA A 344 6.19 22.30 -13.08
CA ALA A 344 6.17 21.93 -11.67
C ALA A 344 5.35 20.65 -11.49
N ASN A 345 5.94 19.65 -10.87
CA ASN A 345 5.25 18.40 -10.54
C ASN A 345 5.47 18.08 -9.06
N PRO A 346 4.50 17.42 -8.39
CA PRO A 346 4.61 17.10 -6.98
C PRO A 346 5.56 15.94 -6.67
N TRP A 347 6.14 15.31 -7.69
CA TRP A 347 6.99 14.12 -7.59
C TRP A 347 8.42 14.38 -8.06
N MET A 348 8.94 15.59 -7.79
CA MET A 348 10.32 15.92 -8.11
C MET A 348 11.29 14.98 -7.41
N ARG A 349 12.35 14.61 -8.12
CA ARG A 349 13.40 13.75 -7.57
C ARG A 349 14.26 14.51 -6.55
N PRO A 350 14.93 13.80 -5.62
CA PRO A 350 15.78 14.44 -4.60
C PRO A 350 16.87 15.34 -5.19
N ASP A 351 17.44 14.99 -6.35
CA ASP A 351 18.45 15.79 -7.05
C ASP A 351 17.86 17.08 -7.65
N GLU A 352 16.63 17.04 -8.19
CA GLU A 352 15.90 18.21 -8.67
C GLU A 352 15.56 19.16 -7.52
N ILE A 353 15.07 18.61 -6.40
CA ILE A 353 14.79 19.38 -5.17
C ILE A 353 16.08 20.06 -4.68
N LYS A 354 17.18 19.31 -4.59
CA LYS A 354 18.47 19.84 -4.15
C LYS A 354 19.00 20.94 -5.06
N MET A 355 18.85 20.77 -6.38
CA MET A 355 19.23 21.81 -7.36
C MET A 355 18.41 23.08 -7.17
N LEU A 356 17.09 22.97 -7.05
CA LEU A 356 16.20 24.13 -6.84
C LEU A 356 16.49 24.84 -5.51
N GLN A 357 16.75 24.09 -4.43
CA GLN A 357 17.15 24.64 -3.13
C GLN A 357 18.52 25.32 -3.17
N GLY A 358 19.44 24.84 -4.04
CA GLY A 358 20.72 25.49 -4.29
C GLY A 358 20.59 26.86 -4.95
N LEU A 359 19.57 27.04 -5.79
CA LEU A 359 19.24 28.34 -6.41
C LEU A 359 18.46 29.24 -5.44
N ASN A 360 17.51 28.70 -4.72
CA ASN A 360 16.73 29.39 -3.69
C ASN A 360 16.29 28.39 -2.62
N PRO A 361 16.82 28.48 -1.37
CA PRO A 361 16.46 27.54 -0.29
C PRO A 361 14.96 27.46 0.04
N LYS A 362 14.18 28.48 -0.34
CA LYS A 362 12.74 28.54 -0.12
C LYS A 362 11.91 28.09 -1.34
N ALA A 363 12.56 27.67 -2.44
CA ALA A 363 11.85 27.28 -3.66
C ALA A 363 10.97 26.05 -3.45
N VAL A 364 11.49 25.05 -2.72
CA VAL A 364 10.81 23.78 -2.50
C VAL A 364 11.02 23.33 -1.05
N THR A 365 9.95 22.89 -0.40
CA THR A 365 10.00 22.20 0.90
C THR A 365 9.86 20.71 0.64
N GLN A 366 10.83 19.90 1.07
CA GLN A 366 10.74 18.45 0.90
C GLN A 366 9.76 17.86 1.89
N VAL A 367 8.69 17.27 1.38
CA VAL A 367 7.65 16.56 2.15
C VAL A 367 7.29 15.28 1.43
N ARG A 368 7.11 14.18 2.16
CA ARG A 368 6.66 12.90 1.63
C ARG A 368 5.16 12.97 1.30
N ASN A 369 4.83 12.96 0.02
CA ASN A 369 3.43 12.87 -0.47
C ASN A 369 2.78 11.53 -0.08
N ILE A 370 1.44 11.45 -0.12
CA ILE A 370 0.71 10.19 0.00
C ILE A 370 0.88 9.40 -1.31
N ALA A 371 0.53 10.00 -2.45
CA ALA A 371 0.81 9.42 -3.75
C ALA A 371 2.28 9.62 -4.16
N VAL A 372 2.97 8.58 -4.58
CA VAL A 372 4.37 8.64 -5.02
C VAL A 372 4.64 7.79 -6.26
N PRO A 373 5.63 8.18 -7.08
CA PRO A 373 5.95 7.50 -8.34
C PRO A 373 6.65 6.14 -8.16
N GLN A 374 7.18 5.84 -6.99
CA GLN A 374 7.76 4.53 -6.66
C GLN A 374 6.73 3.52 -6.16
N CYS A 375 5.45 3.86 -6.11
CA CYS A 375 4.40 2.92 -5.78
C CYS A 375 4.38 1.76 -6.77
N ALA A 376 4.44 0.53 -6.28
CA ALA A 376 4.34 -0.68 -7.10
C ALA A 376 2.88 -0.92 -7.50
N TYR A 377 2.00 -0.89 -6.51
CA TYR A 377 0.54 -0.99 -6.68
C TYR A 377 -0.17 -0.35 -5.47
N SER A 378 -1.46 -0.10 -5.62
CA SER A 378 -2.31 0.29 -4.50
C SER A 378 -3.66 -0.43 -4.52
N THR A 379 -4.23 -0.65 -3.33
CA THR A 379 -5.52 -1.29 -3.13
C THR A 379 -6.43 -0.42 -2.26
N VAL A 380 -7.72 -0.42 -2.56
CA VAL A 380 -8.79 -0.02 -1.64
C VAL A 380 -9.76 -1.19 -1.59
N ILE A 381 -9.89 -1.82 -0.43
CA ILE A 381 -10.65 -3.05 -0.24
C ILE A 381 -11.97 -2.68 0.43
N GLN A 382 -13.08 -2.90 -0.28
CA GLN A 382 -14.44 -2.63 0.16
C GLN A 382 -15.15 -3.95 0.46
N LEU A 383 -15.66 -4.12 1.68
CA LEU A 383 -16.21 -5.37 2.20
C LEU A 383 -17.66 -5.15 2.62
N ARG A 384 -18.58 -5.99 2.11
CA ARG A 384 -20.03 -5.77 2.18
C ARG A 384 -20.76 -7.05 2.60
N ASP A 385 -21.36 -7.06 3.79
CA ASP A 385 -22.00 -8.24 4.39
C ASP A 385 -23.40 -8.56 3.86
N TRP A 386 -24.01 -7.65 3.08
CA TRP A 386 -25.35 -7.83 2.49
C TRP A 386 -25.33 -8.49 1.11
N LEU A 387 -24.17 -8.88 0.62
CA LEU A 387 -23.97 -9.54 -0.66
C LEU A 387 -23.31 -10.91 -0.48
N PRO A 388 -23.49 -11.85 -1.44
CA PRO A 388 -22.67 -13.06 -1.47
C PRO A 388 -21.18 -12.73 -1.51
N ASP A 389 -20.34 -13.50 -0.82
CA ASP A 389 -18.90 -13.22 -0.69
C ASP A 389 -18.24 -12.91 -2.03
N ALA A 390 -18.53 -13.69 -3.08
CA ALA A 390 -17.87 -13.54 -4.37
C ALA A 390 -18.03 -12.14 -5.01
N VAL A 391 -19.09 -11.40 -4.68
CA VAL A 391 -19.36 -10.03 -5.14
C VAL A 391 -19.40 -9.02 -4.00
N GLY A 392 -19.41 -9.47 -2.75
CA GLY A 392 -19.44 -8.62 -1.56
C GLY A 392 -18.12 -7.90 -1.34
N GLY A 393 -16.99 -8.61 -1.48
CA GLY A 393 -15.66 -8.04 -1.40
C GLY A 393 -15.16 -7.56 -2.77
N VAL A 394 -14.63 -6.34 -2.81
CA VAL A 394 -14.03 -5.74 -4.00
C VAL A 394 -12.70 -5.09 -3.65
N VAL A 395 -11.63 -5.50 -4.32
CA VAL A 395 -10.34 -4.78 -4.33
C VAL A 395 -10.34 -3.81 -5.50
N TRP A 396 -10.34 -2.53 -5.23
CA TRP A 396 -10.06 -1.48 -6.21
C TRP A 396 -8.55 -1.40 -6.38
N PHE A 397 -8.05 -2.09 -7.40
CA PHE A 397 -6.63 -2.31 -7.65
C PHE A 397 -6.06 -1.33 -8.66
N SER A 398 -4.85 -0.82 -8.41
CA SER A 398 -4.12 0.08 -9.33
C SER A 398 -2.63 -0.26 -9.32
N LEU A 399 -1.98 -0.23 -10.49
CA LEU A 399 -0.53 -0.30 -10.64
C LEU A 399 0.08 1.10 -10.73
N ASP A 400 1.36 1.23 -10.34
CA ASP A 400 2.15 2.47 -10.40
C ASP A 400 1.58 3.58 -9.47
N ASN A 401 1.98 4.82 -9.68
CA ASN A 401 1.60 5.98 -8.89
C ASN A 401 0.07 6.13 -8.75
N PRO A 402 -0.50 6.01 -7.55
CA PRO A 402 -1.94 6.12 -7.35
C PRO A 402 -2.51 7.51 -7.71
N GLY A 403 -1.66 8.55 -7.79
CA GLY A 403 -2.02 9.88 -8.28
C GLY A 403 -2.20 9.96 -9.79
N GLN A 404 -1.78 8.94 -10.54
CA GLN A 404 -1.73 8.95 -11.99
C GLN A 404 -2.36 7.72 -12.64
N SER A 405 -2.81 6.74 -11.87
CA SER A 405 -3.37 5.48 -12.36
C SER A 405 -4.80 5.25 -11.85
N PRO A 406 -5.68 4.62 -12.66
CA PRO A 406 -7.06 4.33 -12.29
C PRO A 406 -7.11 3.09 -11.41
N ARG A 407 -8.15 2.95 -10.61
CA ARG A 407 -8.46 1.72 -9.89
C ARG A 407 -9.50 0.89 -10.63
N VAL A 408 -9.19 -0.40 -10.75
CA VAL A 408 -10.03 -1.40 -11.41
C VAL A 408 -10.68 -2.28 -10.35
N PRO A 409 -11.99 -2.57 -10.42
CA PRO A 409 -12.66 -3.45 -9.46
C PRO A 409 -12.29 -4.92 -9.70
N VAL A 410 -11.71 -5.56 -8.70
CA VAL A 410 -11.41 -6.99 -8.64
C VAL A 410 -12.27 -7.61 -7.54
N PHE A 411 -13.22 -8.45 -7.91
CA PHE A 411 -14.13 -9.08 -6.96
C PHE A 411 -13.49 -10.29 -6.26
N CYS A 412 -13.93 -10.62 -5.05
CA CYS A 412 -13.56 -11.85 -4.34
C CYS A 412 -13.71 -13.12 -5.19
N GLY A 413 -14.70 -13.13 -6.07
CA GLY A 413 -15.03 -14.28 -6.93
C GLY A 413 -14.16 -14.42 -8.18
N VAL A 414 -13.26 -13.48 -8.47
CA VAL A 414 -12.31 -13.57 -9.59
C VAL A 414 -11.36 -14.74 -9.39
N THR A 415 -11.07 -15.49 -10.46
CA THR A 415 -10.26 -16.71 -10.39
C THR A 415 -8.93 -16.61 -11.11
N ASP A 416 -8.72 -15.56 -11.91
CA ASP A 416 -7.50 -15.38 -12.71
C ASP A 416 -7.26 -13.90 -13.05
N PHE A 417 -6.01 -13.57 -13.38
CA PHE A 417 -5.58 -12.26 -13.87
C PHE A 417 -5.09 -12.33 -15.31
N PRO A 418 -5.20 -11.25 -16.12
CA PRO A 418 -4.62 -11.21 -17.45
C PRO A 418 -3.10 -11.43 -17.41
N ALA A 419 -2.54 -12.12 -18.39
CA ALA A 419 -1.12 -12.50 -18.44
C ALA A 419 -0.13 -11.35 -18.15
N PRO A 420 -0.32 -10.11 -18.65
CA PRO A 420 0.58 -8.99 -18.33
C PRO A 420 0.65 -8.63 -16.84
N PHE A 421 -0.41 -8.92 -16.06
CA PHE A 421 -0.44 -8.68 -14.61
C PHE A 421 0.31 -9.74 -13.81
N LYS A 422 0.66 -10.88 -14.40
CA LYS A 422 1.44 -11.96 -13.76
C LYS A 422 2.96 -11.78 -13.91
N ILE A 423 3.40 -10.62 -14.40
CA ILE A 423 4.79 -10.29 -14.69
C ILE A 423 5.19 -9.02 -13.93
N CYS A 424 6.32 -9.08 -13.21
CA CYS A 424 6.86 -7.90 -12.55
C CYS A 424 7.54 -6.96 -13.55
N GLY A 425 7.06 -5.71 -13.61
CA GLY A 425 7.68 -4.62 -14.37
C GLY A 425 8.54 -3.67 -13.52
N ASN A 426 8.58 -3.83 -12.18
CA ASN A 426 9.22 -2.86 -11.31
C ASN A 426 10.76 -2.95 -11.32
N HIS A 427 11.31 -4.16 -11.49
CA HIS A 427 12.75 -4.39 -11.43
C HIS A 427 13.48 -4.04 -12.74
N ARG A 428 12.78 -4.04 -13.85
CA ARG A 428 13.29 -3.65 -15.18
C ARG A 428 12.16 -3.31 -16.15
N TYR A 429 12.50 -2.61 -17.24
CA TYR A 429 11.55 -2.37 -18.31
C TYR A 429 11.15 -3.69 -19.00
N ARG A 430 9.83 -3.89 -19.17
CA ARG A 430 9.25 -5.03 -19.86
C ARG A 430 7.96 -4.59 -20.56
N GLU A 431 7.91 -4.72 -21.87
CA GLU A 431 6.71 -4.40 -22.68
C GLU A 431 5.52 -5.32 -22.37
N ASP A 432 5.79 -6.55 -21.93
CA ASP A 432 4.80 -7.57 -21.61
C ASP A 432 4.26 -7.46 -20.16
N ALA A 433 4.77 -6.54 -19.35
CA ALA A 433 4.29 -6.32 -17.99
C ALA A 433 3.28 -5.16 -17.93
N ALA A 434 2.11 -5.40 -17.34
CA ALA A 434 1.02 -4.41 -17.19
C ALA A 434 1.47 -3.08 -16.59
N LEU A 435 2.42 -3.09 -15.65
CA LEU A 435 2.96 -1.89 -15.03
C LEU A 435 3.43 -0.85 -16.06
N TRP A 436 4.10 -1.27 -17.12
CA TRP A 436 4.74 -0.33 -18.06
C TRP A 436 3.76 0.35 -19.01
N HIS A 437 2.58 -0.19 -19.22
CA HIS A 437 1.48 0.52 -19.88
C HIS A 437 1.06 1.76 -19.09
N TYR A 438 0.88 1.63 -17.78
CA TYR A 438 0.56 2.78 -16.92
C TYR A 438 1.77 3.69 -16.71
N ARG A 439 2.91 3.13 -16.34
CA ARG A 439 4.13 3.89 -15.98
C ARG A 439 4.65 4.76 -17.12
N THR A 440 4.52 4.35 -18.38
CA THR A 440 4.95 5.14 -19.53
C THR A 440 4.15 6.44 -19.62
N ALA A 441 2.82 6.37 -19.61
CA ALA A 441 1.97 7.56 -19.61
C ALA A 441 2.20 8.45 -18.37
N ASN A 442 2.32 7.83 -17.19
CA ASN A 442 2.51 8.53 -15.93
C ASN A 442 3.83 9.31 -15.89
N LYS A 443 4.95 8.70 -16.33
CA LYS A 443 6.25 9.37 -16.40
C LYS A 443 6.25 10.52 -17.41
N LEU A 444 5.67 10.33 -18.59
CA LEU A 444 5.54 11.38 -19.60
C LEU A 444 4.68 12.55 -19.08
N ALA A 445 3.57 12.27 -18.42
CA ALA A 445 2.72 13.30 -17.83
C ALA A 445 3.47 14.11 -16.75
N ALA A 446 4.30 13.47 -15.93
CA ALA A 446 5.04 14.13 -14.86
C ALA A 446 6.03 15.18 -15.38
N VAL A 447 6.59 15.04 -16.58
CA VAL A 447 7.52 16.02 -17.18
C VAL A 447 6.88 17.40 -17.41
N LYS A 448 5.57 17.42 -17.71
CA LYS A 448 4.77 18.67 -17.90
C LYS A 448 3.44 18.54 -17.18
N TRP A 449 3.50 18.21 -15.89
CA TRP A 449 2.32 17.85 -15.09
C TRP A 449 1.20 18.87 -15.20
N GLY A 450 1.49 20.17 -15.08
CA GLY A 450 0.49 21.22 -15.21
C GLY A 450 -0.23 21.27 -16.56
N THR A 451 0.38 20.71 -17.63
CA THR A 451 -0.23 20.59 -18.96
C THR A 451 -1.08 19.34 -19.07
N PHE A 452 -0.54 18.18 -18.65
CA PHE A 452 -1.14 16.87 -18.93
C PHE A 452 -2.10 16.39 -17.83
N ARG A 453 -2.02 16.95 -16.61
CA ARG A 453 -2.80 16.51 -15.45
C ARG A 453 -4.30 16.43 -15.70
N LYS A 454 -4.88 17.45 -16.36
CA LYS A 454 -6.34 17.51 -16.60
C LYS A 454 -6.82 16.31 -17.42
N THR A 455 -6.06 15.92 -18.45
CA THR A 455 -6.39 14.74 -19.26
C THR A 455 -6.24 13.46 -18.43
N MET A 456 -5.16 13.34 -17.66
CA MET A 456 -4.90 12.20 -16.77
C MET A 456 -6.01 12.04 -15.74
N GLU A 457 -6.29 13.09 -14.97
CA GLU A 457 -7.32 13.10 -13.92
C GLU A 457 -8.71 12.78 -14.48
N LYS A 458 -9.07 13.34 -15.64
CA LYS A 458 -10.34 13.04 -16.32
C LYS A 458 -10.46 11.54 -16.65
N ASN A 459 -9.40 10.90 -17.11
CA ASN A 459 -9.43 9.48 -17.44
C ASN A 459 -9.45 8.60 -16.18
N ILE A 460 -8.74 8.96 -15.12
CA ILE A 460 -8.83 8.29 -13.83
C ILE A 460 -10.28 8.30 -13.33
N MET A 461 -10.89 9.49 -13.25
CA MET A 461 -12.27 9.65 -12.80
C MET A 461 -13.25 8.87 -13.68
N HIS A 462 -13.07 8.91 -15.02
CA HIS A 462 -13.92 8.17 -15.95
C HIS A 462 -13.97 6.67 -15.63
N PHE A 463 -12.83 6.02 -15.42
CA PHE A 463 -12.79 4.58 -15.13
C PHE A 463 -13.30 4.26 -13.73
N GLU A 464 -12.96 5.04 -12.71
CA GLU A 464 -13.44 4.79 -11.36
C GLU A 464 -14.94 5.01 -11.23
N GLU A 465 -15.49 6.07 -11.83
CA GLU A 465 -16.93 6.30 -11.91
C GLU A 465 -17.64 5.23 -12.74
N LYS A 466 -17.01 4.75 -13.85
CA LYS A 466 -17.52 3.61 -14.63
C LYS A 466 -17.63 2.39 -13.74
N GLY A 467 -16.57 2.02 -13.02
CA GLY A 467 -16.57 0.89 -12.10
C GLY A 467 -17.68 1.00 -11.05
N GLN A 468 -17.82 2.16 -10.41
CA GLN A 468 -18.87 2.40 -9.41
C GLN A 468 -20.29 2.25 -9.98
N ARG A 469 -20.54 2.79 -11.18
CA ARG A 469 -21.85 2.66 -11.84
C ARG A 469 -22.17 1.23 -12.26
N GLU A 470 -21.15 0.45 -12.59
CA GLU A 470 -21.33 -0.93 -13.08
C GLU A 470 -21.48 -1.96 -11.96
N LEU A 471 -21.00 -1.68 -10.74
CA LEU A 471 -21.10 -2.62 -9.62
C LEU A 471 -22.49 -3.25 -9.45
N PRO A 472 -23.61 -2.48 -9.36
CA PRO A 472 -24.92 -3.09 -9.16
C PRO A 472 -25.35 -4.02 -10.31
N PHE A 473 -24.93 -3.71 -11.54
CA PHE A 473 -25.25 -4.54 -12.71
C PHE A 473 -24.44 -5.83 -12.71
N VAL A 474 -23.16 -5.75 -12.38
CA VAL A 474 -22.28 -6.93 -12.26
C VAL A 474 -22.78 -7.86 -11.15
N GLU A 475 -23.17 -7.31 -10.01
CA GLU A 475 -23.73 -8.05 -8.87
C GLU A 475 -25.05 -8.74 -9.21
N ALA A 476 -25.96 -8.06 -9.91
CA ALA A 476 -27.22 -8.63 -10.38
C ALA A 476 -26.97 -9.76 -11.38
N GLN A 477 -26.09 -9.54 -12.36
CA GLN A 477 -25.76 -10.52 -13.38
C GLN A 477 -25.06 -11.75 -12.77
N TYR A 478 -24.14 -11.54 -11.80
CA TYR A 478 -23.54 -12.65 -11.05
C TYR A 478 -24.62 -13.52 -10.38
N LYS A 479 -25.56 -12.91 -9.65
CA LYS A 479 -26.64 -13.64 -8.96
C LYS A 479 -27.52 -14.41 -9.93
N GLN A 480 -27.82 -13.84 -11.09
CA GLN A 480 -28.61 -14.51 -12.14
C GLN A 480 -27.86 -15.73 -12.68
N ILE A 481 -26.58 -15.56 -13.08
CA ILE A 481 -25.76 -16.66 -13.62
C ILE A 481 -25.56 -17.76 -12.56
N LEU A 482 -25.36 -17.38 -11.29
CA LEU A 482 -25.24 -18.31 -10.18
C LEU A 482 -26.48 -19.21 -10.07
N ALA A 483 -27.65 -18.62 -10.16
CA ALA A 483 -28.94 -19.35 -10.08
C ALA A 483 -29.18 -20.24 -11.30
N GLU A 484 -28.81 -19.81 -12.49
CA GLU A 484 -29.10 -20.50 -13.76
C GLU A 484 -28.03 -21.54 -14.13
N LYS A 485 -26.73 -21.25 -13.85
CA LYS A 485 -25.58 -22.02 -14.39
C LYS A 485 -24.56 -22.44 -13.33
N GLY A 486 -24.75 -22.04 -12.07
CA GLY A 486 -23.91 -22.41 -10.94
C GLY A 486 -22.67 -21.54 -10.76
N GLU A 487 -21.91 -21.86 -9.70
CA GLU A 487 -20.81 -21.04 -9.16
C GLU A 487 -19.65 -20.83 -10.16
N GLU A 488 -19.26 -21.89 -10.88
CA GLU A 488 -18.15 -21.81 -11.84
C GLU A 488 -18.42 -20.80 -12.96
N ALA A 489 -19.63 -20.85 -13.55
CA ALA A 489 -20.03 -19.91 -14.60
C ALA A 489 -20.15 -18.48 -14.07
N ALA A 490 -20.64 -18.30 -12.84
CA ALA A 490 -20.77 -16.98 -12.22
C ALA A 490 -19.38 -16.36 -11.90
N ARG A 491 -18.42 -17.15 -11.42
CA ARG A 491 -17.04 -16.70 -11.21
C ARG A 491 -16.32 -16.41 -12.52
N ALA A 492 -16.53 -17.23 -13.57
CA ALA A 492 -15.99 -16.97 -14.91
C ALA A 492 -16.48 -15.62 -15.47
N TYR A 493 -17.76 -15.26 -15.22
CA TYR A 493 -18.28 -13.94 -15.59
C TYR A 493 -17.55 -12.79 -14.89
N LEU A 494 -17.32 -12.89 -13.56
CA LEU A 494 -16.56 -11.87 -12.81
C LEU A 494 -15.13 -11.74 -13.33
N THR A 495 -14.49 -12.87 -13.64
CA THR A 495 -13.14 -12.91 -14.19
C THR A 495 -13.08 -12.22 -15.54
N GLY A 496 -14.01 -12.54 -16.45
CA GLY A 496 -14.14 -11.89 -17.76
C GLY A 496 -14.37 -10.39 -17.66
N TYR A 497 -15.29 -9.95 -16.79
CA TYR A 497 -15.52 -8.51 -16.54
C TYR A 497 -14.25 -7.78 -16.07
N THR A 498 -13.53 -8.37 -15.13
CA THR A 498 -12.28 -7.78 -14.60
C THR A 498 -11.21 -7.72 -15.69
N HIS A 499 -11.06 -8.77 -16.52
CA HIS A 499 -10.12 -8.77 -17.64
C HIS A 499 -10.43 -7.68 -18.66
N ASP A 500 -11.69 -7.53 -19.05
CA ASP A 500 -12.14 -6.51 -20.01
C ASP A 500 -11.90 -5.09 -19.46
N PHE A 501 -12.14 -4.90 -18.17
CA PHE A 501 -11.93 -3.61 -17.53
C PHE A 501 -10.42 -3.26 -17.49
N PHE A 502 -9.54 -4.19 -17.14
CA PHE A 502 -8.10 -4.01 -17.21
C PHE A 502 -7.63 -3.71 -18.64
N GLY A 503 -8.11 -4.46 -19.63
CA GLY A 503 -7.81 -4.25 -21.04
C GLY A 503 -8.16 -2.84 -21.50
N ALA A 504 -9.34 -2.34 -21.13
CA ALA A 504 -9.79 -0.99 -21.46
C ALA A 504 -8.90 0.10 -20.83
N THR A 505 -8.46 -0.08 -19.58
CA THR A 505 -7.56 0.88 -18.92
C THR A 505 -6.17 0.88 -19.54
N ILE A 506 -5.59 -0.29 -19.85
CA ILE A 506 -4.29 -0.42 -20.53
C ILE A 506 -4.33 0.31 -21.89
N LEU A 507 -5.31 0.00 -22.72
CA LEU A 507 -5.48 0.63 -24.02
C LEU A 507 -5.53 2.17 -23.91
N ARG A 508 -6.27 2.68 -22.93
CA ARG A 508 -6.39 4.13 -22.73
C ARG A 508 -5.08 4.77 -22.26
N TRP A 509 -4.31 4.10 -21.40
CA TRP A 509 -3.01 4.63 -20.96
C TRP A 509 -1.98 4.61 -22.09
N ASP A 510 -1.98 3.60 -22.95
CA ASP A 510 -1.12 3.55 -24.16
C ASP A 510 -1.48 4.68 -25.15
N GLU A 511 -2.77 4.95 -25.35
CA GLU A 511 -3.22 6.09 -26.16
C GLU A 511 -2.75 7.43 -25.58
N MET A 512 -2.86 7.62 -24.25
CA MET A 512 -2.37 8.85 -23.59
C MET A 512 -0.85 8.97 -23.69
N ALA A 513 -0.09 7.88 -23.53
CA ALA A 513 1.36 7.90 -23.72
C ALA A 513 1.72 8.35 -25.14
N SER A 514 1.06 7.80 -26.15
CA SER A 514 1.25 8.19 -27.56
C SER A 514 0.92 9.67 -27.80
N GLN A 515 -0.17 10.17 -27.21
CA GLN A 515 -0.55 11.58 -27.28
C GLN A 515 0.50 12.49 -26.62
N TYR A 516 0.99 12.13 -25.43
CA TYR A 516 2.00 12.91 -24.71
C TYR A 516 3.34 12.96 -25.47
N TRP A 517 3.74 11.90 -26.16
CA TRP A 517 4.89 11.91 -27.06
C TRP A 517 4.71 12.92 -28.22
N ILE A 518 3.55 12.91 -28.89
CA ILE A 518 3.24 13.85 -29.98
C ILE A 518 3.26 15.31 -29.47
N GLU A 519 2.65 15.58 -28.32
CA GLU A 519 2.62 16.93 -27.74
C GLU A 519 3.99 17.40 -27.23
N SER A 520 4.92 16.46 -26.98
CA SER A 520 6.29 16.73 -26.53
C SER A 520 7.30 16.79 -27.67
N ARG A 521 6.88 16.82 -28.94
CA ARG A 521 7.74 16.80 -30.16
C ARG A 521 8.84 17.88 -30.21
N PHE A 522 8.74 18.95 -29.46
CA PHE A 522 9.76 20.01 -29.36
C PHE A 522 10.65 19.86 -28.09
N GLY A 523 10.66 18.72 -27.47
CA GLY A 523 11.42 18.38 -26.27
C GLY A 523 10.53 18.13 -25.04
N LEU A 524 11.03 17.28 -24.16
CA LEU A 524 10.43 16.97 -22.87
C LEU A 524 10.75 18.03 -21.81
#